data_2a8b68105db628357e915851091dbb77
#
_entry.id   2a8b68105db628357e915851091dbb77
#
_cell.length_a   1.000
_cell.length_b   1.000
_cell.length_c   1.000
_cell.angle_alpha   90.00
_cell.angle_beta   90.00
_cell.angle_gamma   90.00
#
_symmetry.space_group_name_H-M   'P 1'
#
loop_
_entity.id
_entity.type
_entity.pdbx_description
1 polymer ?
#
loop_
_entity_poly.entity_id
_entity_poly.type
_entity_poly.pdbx_seq_one_letter_code
_entity_poly.pdbx_strand_id
1 'polypeptide(L)'
;MTTGTIPTAHPATPLTADDLKGDRIQPGHPLFGIIWVNRERMSGTPCFAGTRVPVRTLFDYVEGGETVDDFLQGFPGVTREQAIAVIELAAGGLLNDMGAA
;
A
#
# COMPACT_ATOMS: atom_id res chain seq x y z
N MET A 1 21.99 -6.03 17.19
CA MET A 1 21.54 -6.04 16.73
C MET A 1 21.02 -6.17 16.36
N THR A 2 20.91 -6.25 16.45
CA THR A 2 20.32 -6.26 15.87
C THR A 2 19.68 -6.29 15.41
N THR A 3 19.74 -6.31 15.53
CA THR A 3 19.15 -6.22 14.86
C THR A 3 18.59 -6.28 14.20
N GLY A 4 18.64 -6.42 14.36
CA GLY A 4 18.20 -6.37 13.43
C GLY A 4 17.72 -6.51 12.86
N THR A 5 17.81 -6.52 12.86
CA THR A 5 17.38 -6.49 12.06
C THR A 5 16.72 -6.72 11.37
N ILE A 6 16.71 -6.85 11.40
CA ILE A 6 16.08 -6.94 10.56
C ILE A 6 15.47 -6.90 9.88
N PRO A 7 15.45 -7.02 9.72
CA PRO A 7 14.93 -6.74 8.86
C PRO A 7 14.14 -6.62 8.24
N THR A 8 13.97 -6.78 8.21
CA THR A 8 13.29 -6.58 7.51
C THR A 8 12.64 -5.96 7.15
N ALA A 9 12.82 -5.86 7.36
CA ALA A 9 12.19 -5.34 6.95
C ALA A 9 11.74 -4.50 6.74
N HIS A 10 11.88 -3.99 6.75
CA HIS A 10 11.37 -3.22 6.51
C HIS A 10 10.41 -2.58 6.17
N PRO A 11 9.94 -3.00 5.83
CA PRO A 11 8.78 -2.29 5.39
C PRO A 11 8.18 -1.36 6.42
N ALA A 12 8.57 -1.53 7.60
CA ALA A 12 8.14 -0.62 8.65
C ALA A 12 8.99 0.64 8.72
N THR A 13 9.86 0.86 7.76
CA THR A 13 10.70 2.06 7.73
C THR A 13 9.83 3.30 7.59
N PRO A 14 9.93 4.26 8.50
CA PRO A 14 9.12 5.48 8.38
C PRO A 14 9.43 6.25 7.12
N LEU A 15 8.43 6.85 6.53
CA LEU A 15 8.60 7.71 5.37
C LEU A 15 9.22 9.03 5.82
N THR A 16 10.21 9.50 5.07
CA THR A 16 10.87 10.77 5.37
C THR A 16 10.20 11.89 4.60
N ALA A 17 10.54 13.12 4.96
CA ALA A 17 10.01 14.29 4.26
C ALA A 17 10.42 14.26 2.79
N ASP A 18 11.63 13.78 2.49
CA ASP A 18 12.07 13.68 1.11
C ASP A 18 11.25 12.66 0.33
N ASP A 19 10.90 11.55 0.97
CA ASP A 19 10.07 10.53 0.34
C ASP A 19 8.70 11.07 -0.04
N LEU A 20 8.20 12.04 0.73
CA LEU A 20 6.86 12.57 0.56
C LEU A 20 6.81 13.82 -0.30
N LYS A 21 7.95 14.29 -0.76
CA LYS A 21 7.99 15.50 -1.57
C LYS A 21 7.22 15.29 -2.86
N GLY A 22 6.20 16.13 -3.06
CA GLY A 22 5.36 16.02 -4.24
C GLY A 22 4.27 14.96 -4.15
N ASP A 23 4.18 14.23 -3.03
CA ASP A 23 3.12 13.25 -2.87
C ASP A 23 1.80 13.91 -2.54
N ARG A 24 0.73 13.36 -3.08
CA ARG A 24 -0.62 13.83 -2.77
C ARG A 24 -1.05 13.44 -1.38
N ILE A 25 -0.49 12.37 -0.83
CA ILE A 25 -0.90 11.85 0.47
C ILE A 25 0.17 12.22 1.49
N GLN A 26 -0.18 13.15 2.35
CA GLN A 26 0.71 13.71 3.35
C GLN A 26 0.27 13.27 4.74
N PRO A 27 1.13 13.47 5.77
CA PRO A 27 0.73 13.13 7.13
C PRO A 27 -0.59 13.80 7.49
N GLY A 28 -1.49 13.03 8.12
CA GLY A 28 -2.83 13.48 8.43
C GLY A 28 -3.90 12.99 7.47
N HIS A 29 -3.48 12.52 6.29
CA HIS A 29 -4.41 11.96 5.32
C HIS A 29 -4.79 10.53 5.75
N PRO A 30 -6.06 10.12 5.58
CA PRO A 30 -6.48 8.75 5.98
C PRO A 30 -5.68 7.64 5.30
N LEU A 31 -5.15 7.88 4.11
CA LEU A 31 -4.38 6.88 3.38
C LEU A 31 -2.88 6.95 3.66
N PHE A 32 -2.47 7.86 4.54
CA PHE A 32 -1.04 7.99 4.84
C PHE A 32 -0.49 6.68 5.42
N GLY A 33 0.64 6.26 4.89
CA GLY A 33 1.26 5.01 5.32
C GLY A 33 0.72 3.77 4.62
N ILE A 34 -0.40 3.89 3.90
CA ILE A 34 -1.02 2.79 3.17
C ILE A 34 -0.73 2.92 1.68
N ILE A 35 -1.02 4.07 1.12
CA ILE A 35 -0.87 4.34 -0.30
C ILE A 35 -0.12 5.65 -0.46
N TRP A 36 0.74 5.74 -1.46
CA TRP A 36 1.29 7.01 -1.84
C TRP A 36 1.08 7.23 -3.34
N VAL A 37 0.95 8.51 -3.73
CA VAL A 37 0.67 8.89 -5.12
C VAL A 37 1.53 10.09 -5.45
N ASN A 38 2.41 9.94 -6.44
CA ASN A 38 3.30 11.01 -6.84
C ASN A 38 3.50 10.93 -8.35
N ARG A 39 3.28 12.06 -9.02
CA ARG A 39 3.43 12.17 -10.45
C ARG A 39 4.83 11.78 -10.91
N GLU A 40 5.84 11.99 -10.06
CA GLU A 40 7.23 11.65 -10.34
C GLU A 40 7.53 10.17 -10.11
N ARG A 41 6.60 9.44 -9.51
CA ARG A 41 6.74 8.03 -9.20
C ARG A 41 5.65 7.27 -9.93
N MET A 42 6.05 6.39 -10.82
CA MET A 42 5.11 5.55 -11.59
C MET A 42 4.02 6.39 -12.27
N SER A 43 4.37 7.61 -12.69
CA SER A 43 3.47 8.52 -13.42
C SER A 43 2.18 8.82 -12.63
N GLY A 44 2.26 8.84 -11.32
CA GLY A 44 1.10 9.13 -10.49
C GLY A 44 0.21 7.92 -10.20
N THR A 45 0.64 6.73 -10.59
CA THR A 45 -0.09 5.50 -10.25
C THR A 45 -0.06 5.29 -8.75
N PRO A 46 -1.22 5.03 -8.11
CA PRO A 46 -1.23 4.74 -6.68
C PRO A 46 -0.44 3.45 -6.39
N CYS A 47 0.51 3.55 -5.48
CA CYS A 47 1.33 2.43 -5.06
C CYS A 47 1.22 2.26 -3.55
N PHE A 48 1.62 1.08 -3.05
CA PHE A 48 1.70 0.90 -1.61
C PHE A 48 2.79 1.81 -1.07
N ALA A 49 2.51 2.48 0.05
CA ALA A 49 3.42 3.47 0.62
C ALA A 49 4.78 2.83 0.89
N GLY A 50 5.85 3.54 0.48
CA GLY A 50 7.20 3.07 0.64
C GLY A 50 7.67 2.12 -0.46
N THR A 51 6.84 1.85 -1.46
CA THR A 51 7.18 0.91 -2.54
C THR A 51 6.84 1.50 -3.90
N ARG A 52 7.23 0.79 -4.96
CA ARG A 52 6.78 1.07 -6.32
C ARG A 52 5.81 0.01 -6.81
N VAL A 53 5.19 -0.72 -5.88
CA VAL A 53 4.22 -1.77 -6.20
C VAL A 53 2.84 -1.11 -6.36
N PRO A 54 2.26 -1.12 -7.56
CA PRO A 54 0.95 -0.53 -7.75
C PRO A 54 -0.11 -1.25 -6.92
N VAL A 55 -1.01 -0.49 -6.35
CA VAL A 55 -2.12 -1.06 -5.57
C VAL A 55 -2.93 -2.03 -6.44
N ARG A 56 -3.05 -1.73 -7.72
CA ARG A 56 -3.79 -2.58 -8.65
C ARG A 56 -3.23 -4.00 -8.72
N THR A 57 -1.93 -4.17 -8.50
CA THR A 57 -1.30 -5.49 -8.56
C THR A 57 -1.92 -6.45 -7.55
N LEU A 58 -2.30 -5.96 -6.37
CA LEU A 58 -2.97 -6.79 -5.38
C LEU A 58 -4.29 -7.35 -5.95
N PHE A 59 -5.08 -6.48 -6.58
CA PHE A 59 -6.37 -6.90 -7.13
C PHE A 59 -6.19 -7.85 -8.32
N ASP A 60 -5.13 -7.66 -9.11
CA ASP A 60 -4.82 -8.57 -10.21
C ASP A 60 -4.53 -9.98 -9.68
N TYR A 61 -3.81 -10.08 -8.56
CA TYR A 61 -3.54 -11.37 -7.93
C TYR A 61 -4.84 -12.03 -7.46
N VAL A 62 -5.68 -11.26 -6.76
CA VAL A 62 -6.92 -11.81 -6.22
C VAL A 62 -7.86 -12.23 -7.36
N GLU A 63 -7.95 -11.42 -8.41
CA GLU A 63 -8.78 -11.74 -9.56
C GLU A 63 -8.28 -13.00 -10.28
N GLY A 64 -6.99 -13.24 -10.23
CA GLY A 64 -6.38 -14.42 -10.83
C GLY A 64 -6.47 -15.67 -9.96
N GLY A 65 -7.11 -15.59 -8.80
CA GLY A 65 -7.27 -16.73 -7.92
C GLY A 65 -6.18 -16.89 -6.88
N GLU A 66 -5.25 -15.93 -6.79
CA GLU A 66 -4.18 -15.98 -5.80
C GLU A 66 -4.66 -15.41 -4.47
N THR A 67 -3.95 -15.74 -3.40
CA THR A 67 -4.29 -15.22 -2.08
C THR A 67 -3.49 -13.96 -1.76
N VAL A 68 -3.92 -13.27 -0.71
CA VAL A 68 -3.15 -12.13 -0.19
C VAL A 68 -1.75 -12.59 0.22
N ASP A 69 -1.64 -13.78 0.81
CA ASP A 69 -0.33 -14.31 1.20
C ASP A 69 0.57 -14.51 -0.01
N ASP A 70 0.02 -15.02 -1.11
CA ASP A 70 0.79 -15.16 -2.35
C ASP A 70 1.31 -13.82 -2.84
N PHE A 71 0.45 -12.81 -2.80
CA PHE A 71 0.84 -11.45 -3.17
C PHE A 71 1.99 -10.95 -2.29
N LEU A 72 1.86 -11.12 -0.98
CA LEU A 72 2.87 -10.63 -0.04
C LEU A 72 4.20 -11.35 -0.21
N GLN A 73 4.19 -12.63 -0.59
CA GLN A 73 5.42 -13.35 -0.88
C GLN A 73 6.13 -12.80 -2.11
N GLY A 74 5.36 -12.38 -3.11
CA GLY A 74 5.92 -11.82 -4.33
C GLY A 74 6.41 -10.38 -4.17
N PHE A 75 5.87 -9.67 -3.19
CA PHE A 75 6.19 -8.26 -2.99
C PHE A 75 6.47 -7.99 -1.50
N PRO A 76 7.63 -8.43 -1.02
CA PRO A 76 7.93 -8.36 0.42
C PRO A 76 8.02 -6.94 0.98
N GLY A 77 8.11 -5.92 0.12
CA GLY A 77 8.09 -4.53 0.59
C GLY A 77 6.71 -4.05 1.02
N VAL A 78 5.65 -4.79 0.70
CA VAL A 78 4.29 -4.46 1.10
C VAL A 78 3.97 -5.21 2.38
N THR A 79 3.38 -4.51 3.38
CA THR A 79 3.00 -5.16 4.62
C THR A 79 1.60 -5.74 4.51
N ARG A 80 1.32 -6.73 5.35
CA ARG A 80 -0.03 -7.31 5.41
C ARG A 80 -1.04 -6.24 5.79
N GLU A 81 -0.68 -5.37 6.73
CA GLU A 81 -1.55 -4.29 7.17
C GLU A 81 -1.96 -3.38 6.01
N GLN A 82 -0.99 -3.05 5.15
CA GLN A 82 -1.28 -2.23 3.98
C GLN A 82 -2.23 -2.94 3.03
N ALA A 83 -1.97 -4.22 2.75
CA ALA A 83 -2.80 -4.99 1.82
C ALA A 83 -4.24 -5.12 2.34
N ILE A 84 -4.39 -5.45 3.62
CA ILE A 84 -5.72 -5.61 4.22
C ILE A 84 -6.45 -4.26 4.25
N ALA A 85 -5.75 -3.19 4.59
CA ALA A 85 -6.37 -1.86 4.61
C ALA A 85 -6.91 -1.47 3.23
N VAL A 86 -6.17 -1.78 2.16
CA VAL A 86 -6.61 -1.49 0.80
C VAL A 86 -7.87 -2.29 0.46
N ILE A 87 -7.90 -3.56 0.83
CA ILE A 87 -9.07 -4.40 0.57
C ILE A 87 -10.28 -3.86 1.31
N GLU A 88 -10.10 -3.47 2.57
CA GLU A 88 -11.20 -2.92 3.37
C GLU A 88 -11.71 -1.60 2.80
N LEU A 89 -10.79 -0.76 2.33
CA LEU A 89 -11.19 0.50 1.71
C LEU A 89 -12.00 0.26 0.44
N ALA A 90 -11.60 -0.71 -0.36
CA ALA A 90 -12.32 -1.04 -1.58
C ALA A 90 -13.72 -1.58 -1.27
N ALA A 91 -13.82 -2.44 -0.26
CA ALA A 91 -15.11 -2.98 0.17
C ALA A 91 -16.02 -1.87 0.70
N GLY A 92 -15.45 -0.97 1.51
CA GLY A 92 -16.22 0.16 2.04
C GLY A 92 -16.75 1.07 0.95
N GLY A 93 -15.92 1.35 -0.05
CA GLY A 93 -16.34 2.18 -1.18
C GLY A 93 -17.50 1.56 -1.94
N LEU A 94 -17.43 0.26 -2.21
CA LEU A 94 -18.48 -0.44 -2.91
C LEU A 94 -19.80 -0.41 -2.11
N LEU A 95 -19.72 -0.70 -0.82
CA LEU A 95 -20.90 -0.72 0.02
C LEU A 95 -21.55 0.65 0.12
N ASN A 96 -20.75 1.70 0.19
CA ASN A 96 -21.26 3.06 0.20
C ASN A 96 -21.98 3.40 -1.11
N ASP A 97 -21.38 2.99 -2.24
CA ASP A 97 -21.95 3.24 -3.55
C ASP A 97 -23.31 2.56 -3.72
N MET A 98 -23.47 1.41 -3.08
CA MET A 98 -24.72 0.67 -3.14
C MET A 98 -25.76 1.15 -2.13
N GLY A 99 -25.43 2.16 -1.34
CA GLY A 99 -26.33 2.69 -0.34
C GLY A 99 -26.54 1.76 0.84
N ALA A 100 -25.64 0.82 1.05
CA ALA A 100 -25.77 -0.17 2.11
C ALA A 100 -25.10 0.27 3.41
N ALA A 101 -24.72 1.50 3.48
CA ALA A 101 -24.00 2.02 4.65
C ALA A 101 -24.86 2.00 5.89
#